data_c422ec6f6fc8b4cca66d87b8ba9805d8
#
_entry.id   c422ec6f6fc8b4cca66d87b8ba9805d8
#
_cell.length_a   1.000
_cell.length_b   1.000
_cell.length_c   1.000
_cell.angle_alpha   90.00
_cell.angle_beta   90.00
_cell.angle_gamma   90.00
#
_symmetry.space_group_name_H-M   'P 1'
#
loop_
_entity.id
_entity.type
_entity.pdbx_description
1 polymer ?
#
loop_
_entity_poly.entity_id
_entity_poly.type
_entity_poly.pdbx_seq_one_letter_code
_entity_poly.pdbx_strand_id
1 'polypeptide(L)'
;LAKRFIKECKPAVIKGNGSEIRAIAGAAFHGTGVDVSAADAVTAKDPDTVHSMAHIARKLAEETGAVILVTGEVDIIASPNKDTTYGIYNGSPNMAKVTGTGCMLTCITGTYLAVTDALTACILAAITLDCAGECANAAKGLGTYHIELINQLSVMTEDQITQLSNIQRLL
;
A
#
# COMPACT_ATOMS: atom_id res chain seq x y z
N LEU A 1 7.08 5.00 -19.90
CA LEU A 1 7.92 5.88 -19.07
C LEU A 1 8.33 5.15 -17.78
N ALA A 2 7.38 4.63 -16.97
CA ALA A 2 7.65 3.97 -15.67
C ALA A 2 8.71 2.85 -15.75
N LYS A 3 8.57 1.91 -16.67
CA LYS A 3 9.55 0.81 -16.87
C LYS A 3 10.97 1.32 -17.16
N ARG A 4 11.11 2.40 -17.93
CA ARG A 4 12.41 3.04 -18.21
C ARG A 4 12.97 3.66 -16.94
N PHE A 5 12.16 4.38 -16.17
CA PHE A 5 12.56 4.99 -14.90
C PHE A 5 13.05 3.92 -13.91
N ILE A 6 12.29 2.83 -13.75
CA ILE A 6 12.67 1.71 -12.86
C ILE A 6 14.02 1.13 -13.26
N LYS A 7 14.24 0.90 -14.56
CA LYS A 7 15.49 0.34 -15.08
C LYS A 7 16.69 1.28 -14.86
N GLU A 8 16.51 2.58 -15.08
CA GLU A 8 17.61 3.56 -15.03
C GLU A 8 17.89 4.04 -13.60
N CYS A 9 16.85 4.26 -12.78
CA CYS A 9 16.99 4.83 -11.44
C CYS A 9 17.06 3.79 -10.32
N LYS A 10 16.65 2.54 -10.58
CA LYS A 10 16.66 1.43 -9.60
C LYS A 10 16.11 1.86 -8.23
N PRO A 11 14.83 2.25 -8.13
CA PRO A 11 14.25 2.71 -6.88
C PRO A 11 14.25 1.60 -5.83
N ALA A 12 14.38 1.95 -4.55
CA ALA A 12 14.30 1.01 -3.44
C ALA A 12 12.86 0.46 -3.26
N VAL A 13 11.86 1.28 -3.59
CA VAL A 13 10.42 0.95 -3.48
C VAL A 13 9.71 1.35 -4.76
N ILE A 14 8.81 0.48 -5.22
CA ILE A 14 7.84 0.76 -6.28
C ILE A 14 6.46 0.64 -5.65
N LYS A 15 5.72 1.75 -5.63
CA LYS A 15 4.37 1.81 -5.09
C LYS A 15 3.35 2.10 -6.19
N GLY A 16 2.23 1.41 -6.12
CA GLY A 16 1.09 1.65 -7.01
C GLY A 16 -0.15 0.90 -6.56
N ASN A 17 -1.30 1.24 -7.13
CA ASN A 17 -2.51 0.44 -6.97
C ASN A 17 -2.44 -0.85 -7.81
N GLY A 18 -3.44 -1.75 -7.65
CA GLY A 18 -3.45 -3.04 -8.33
C GLY A 18 -3.32 -2.93 -9.85
N SER A 19 -4.03 -1.99 -10.50
CA SER A 19 -3.95 -1.78 -11.95
C SER A 19 -2.58 -1.25 -12.38
N GLU A 20 -1.99 -0.32 -11.63
CA GLU A 20 -0.67 0.25 -11.91
C GLU A 20 0.43 -0.81 -11.81
N ILE A 21 0.39 -1.65 -10.76
CA ILE A 21 1.37 -2.72 -10.59
C ILE A 21 1.22 -3.79 -11.67
N ARG A 22 -0.02 -4.19 -12.05
CA ARG A 22 -0.24 -5.09 -13.19
C ARG A 22 0.33 -4.52 -14.49
N ALA A 23 0.10 -3.24 -14.77
CA ALA A 23 0.63 -2.57 -15.96
C ALA A 23 2.17 -2.56 -16.00
N ILE A 24 2.83 -2.32 -14.86
CA ILE A 24 4.29 -2.37 -14.74
C ILE A 24 4.80 -3.80 -14.92
N ALA A 25 4.16 -4.78 -14.31
CA ALA A 25 4.50 -6.19 -14.42
C ALA A 25 4.24 -6.77 -15.83
N GLY A 26 3.49 -6.07 -16.69
CA GLY A 26 3.08 -6.57 -18.01
C GLY A 26 1.99 -7.65 -17.92
N ALA A 27 1.28 -7.75 -16.81
CA ALA A 27 0.10 -8.59 -16.63
C ALA A 27 -1.14 -7.91 -17.24
N ALA A 28 -2.20 -8.68 -17.48
CA ALA A 28 -3.47 -8.12 -17.92
C ALA A 28 -4.03 -7.17 -16.85
N PHE A 29 -4.50 -5.99 -17.26
CA PHE A 29 -5.11 -4.99 -16.39
C PHE A 29 -6.25 -4.28 -17.14
N HIS A 30 -7.20 -3.74 -16.37
CA HIS A 30 -8.41 -3.10 -16.89
C HIS A 30 -8.55 -1.63 -16.46
N GLY A 31 -7.62 -1.13 -15.65
CA GLY A 31 -7.64 0.25 -15.15
C GLY A 31 -7.27 1.29 -16.20
N THR A 32 -7.87 2.48 -16.10
CA THR A 32 -7.49 3.67 -16.89
C THR A 32 -7.25 4.84 -15.94
N GLY A 33 -6.08 5.47 -16.06
CA GLY A 33 -5.72 6.60 -15.19
C GLY A 33 -5.30 6.16 -13.78
N VAL A 34 -5.70 6.93 -12.77
CA VAL A 34 -5.33 6.71 -11.35
C VAL A 34 -6.32 5.84 -10.59
N ASP A 35 -7.48 5.55 -11.18
CA ASP A 35 -8.52 4.76 -10.54
C ASP A 35 -8.32 3.27 -10.82
N VAL A 36 -8.53 2.44 -9.79
CA VAL A 36 -8.51 0.99 -9.90
C VAL A 36 -9.81 0.52 -10.54
N SER A 37 -9.72 -0.28 -11.60
CA SER A 37 -10.91 -0.96 -12.12
C SER A 37 -11.42 -2.00 -11.12
N ALA A 38 -12.73 -2.20 -11.05
CA ALA A 38 -13.31 -3.23 -10.17
C ALA A 38 -12.77 -4.64 -10.47
N ALA A 39 -12.37 -4.90 -11.72
CA ALA A 39 -11.79 -6.18 -12.13
C ALA A 39 -10.33 -6.38 -11.65
N ASP A 40 -9.62 -5.28 -11.32
CA ASP A 40 -8.24 -5.31 -10.84
C ASP A 40 -8.15 -5.05 -9.32
N ALA A 41 -9.29 -4.80 -8.67
CA ALA A 41 -9.34 -4.51 -7.24
C ALA A 41 -8.88 -5.72 -6.41
N VAL A 42 -8.03 -5.45 -5.42
CA VAL A 42 -7.64 -6.42 -4.40
C VAL A 42 -8.59 -6.24 -3.23
N THR A 43 -9.38 -7.24 -2.92
CA THR A 43 -10.39 -7.16 -1.87
C THR A 43 -10.23 -8.25 -0.81
N ALA A 44 -10.40 -7.89 0.44
CA ALA A 44 -10.35 -8.82 1.56
C ALA A 44 -11.45 -9.90 1.50
N LYS A 45 -12.53 -9.65 0.76
CA LYS A 45 -13.65 -10.60 0.57
C LYS A 45 -13.33 -11.73 -0.41
N ASP A 46 -12.30 -11.56 -1.23
CA ASP A 46 -11.87 -12.55 -2.22
C ASP A 46 -10.37 -12.84 -2.07
N PRO A 47 -10.02 -13.86 -1.26
CA PRO A 47 -8.63 -14.26 -1.04
C PRO A 47 -7.85 -14.57 -2.32
N ASP A 48 -8.52 -15.04 -3.38
CA ASP A 48 -7.86 -15.36 -4.64
C ASP A 48 -7.32 -14.10 -5.32
N THR A 49 -8.00 -12.96 -5.19
CA THR A 49 -7.50 -11.67 -5.69
C THR A 49 -6.26 -11.22 -4.94
N VAL A 50 -6.23 -11.41 -3.62
CA VAL A 50 -5.09 -11.11 -2.74
C VAL A 50 -3.89 -11.98 -3.12
N HIS A 51 -4.07 -13.30 -3.20
CA HIS A 51 -2.99 -14.24 -3.57
C HIS A 51 -2.47 -14.00 -4.99
N SER A 52 -3.36 -13.78 -5.96
CA SER A 52 -2.96 -13.45 -7.34
C SER A 52 -2.09 -12.20 -7.39
N MET A 53 -2.47 -11.14 -6.67
CA MET A 53 -1.70 -9.90 -6.62
C MET A 53 -0.38 -10.09 -5.85
N ALA A 54 -0.36 -10.90 -4.79
CA ALA A 54 0.85 -11.22 -4.04
C ALA A 54 1.90 -11.90 -4.94
N HIS A 55 1.49 -12.83 -5.80
CA HIS A 55 2.38 -13.46 -6.77
C HIS A 55 2.90 -12.46 -7.83
N ILE A 56 2.04 -11.56 -8.33
CA ILE A 56 2.46 -10.51 -9.28
C ILE A 56 3.47 -9.58 -8.62
N ALA A 57 3.18 -9.11 -7.41
CA ALA A 57 4.06 -8.22 -6.64
C ALA A 57 5.41 -8.88 -6.35
N ARG A 58 5.39 -10.15 -5.93
CA ARG A 58 6.58 -10.95 -5.67
C ARG A 58 7.48 -11.05 -6.91
N LYS A 59 6.91 -11.49 -8.02
CA LYS A 59 7.63 -11.61 -9.28
C LYS A 59 8.25 -10.27 -9.72
N LEU A 60 7.48 -9.19 -9.62
CA LEU A 60 7.97 -7.85 -9.96
C LEU A 60 9.10 -7.41 -9.03
N ALA A 61 9.03 -7.74 -7.73
CA ALA A 61 10.10 -7.46 -6.78
C ALA A 61 11.40 -8.20 -7.16
N GLU A 62 11.32 -9.48 -7.51
CA GLU A 62 12.46 -10.28 -7.98
C GLU A 62 13.07 -9.71 -9.27
N GLU A 63 12.23 -9.30 -10.24
CA GLU A 63 12.67 -8.73 -11.52
C GLU A 63 13.32 -7.34 -11.38
N THR A 64 12.87 -6.53 -10.44
CA THR A 64 13.31 -5.14 -10.32
C THR A 64 14.35 -4.92 -9.23
N GLY A 65 14.43 -5.83 -8.26
CA GLY A 65 15.23 -5.66 -7.05
C GLY A 65 14.64 -4.67 -6.03
N ALA A 66 13.44 -4.14 -6.30
CA ALA A 66 12.74 -3.19 -5.43
C ALA A 66 11.72 -3.89 -4.53
N VAL A 67 11.41 -3.30 -3.39
CA VAL A 67 10.21 -3.66 -2.62
C VAL A 67 8.99 -3.13 -3.36
N ILE A 68 7.98 -3.97 -3.52
CA ILE A 68 6.72 -3.61 -4.17
C ILE A 68 5.66 -3.38 -3.10
N LEU A 69 5.05 -2.20 -3.10
CA LEU A 69 3.92 -1.83 -2.24
C LEU A 69 2.69 -1.63 -3.12
N VAL A 70 1.78 -2.58 -3.09
CA VAL A 70 0.49 -2.51 -3.79
C VAL A 70 -0.54 -1.96 -2.84
N THR A 71 -1.24 -0.89 -3.23
CA THR A 71 -2.30 -0.30 -2.41
C THR A 71 -3.67 -0.79 -2.85
N GLY A 72 -4.54 -1.12 -1.89
CA GLY A 72 -5.90 -1.64 -2.14
C GLY A 72 -6.78 -1.63 -0.89
N GLU A 73 -7.79 -2.46 -0.85
CA GLU A 73 -8.52 -2.80 0.39
C GLU A 73 -7.63 -3.64 1.31
N VAL A 74 -6.72 -4.43 0.72
CA VAL A 74 -5.60 -5.08 1.39
C VAL A 74 -4.33 -4.55 0.74
N ASP A 75 -3.45 -3.93 1.50
CA ASP A 75 -2.15 -3.52 1.00
C ASP A 75 -1.21 -4.73 0.96
N ILE A 76 -0.50 -4.93 -0.15
CA ILE A 76 0.40 -6.07 -0.33
C ILE A 76 1.83 -5.58 -0.45
N ILE A 77 2.73 -6.17 0.33
CA ILE A 77 4.14 -5.79 0.36
C ILE A 77 5.01 -7.00 0.07
N ALA A 78 5.77 -6.95 -1.02
CA ALA A 78 6.67 -8.00 -1.46
C ALA A 78 8.12 -7.51 -1.53
N SER A 79 9.06 -8.29 -0.99
CA SER A 79 10.49 -7.99 -1.02
C SER A 79 11.25 -8.95 -1.95
N PRO A 80 12.23 -8.46 -2.74
CA PRO A 80 13.04 -9.32 -3.60
C PRO A 80 13.95 -10.28 -2.82
N ASN A 81 14.30 -9.91 -1.60
CA ASN A 81 15.32 -10.62 -0.81
C ASN A 81 14.74 -11.56 0.26
N LYS A 82 13.42 -11.65 0.37
CA LYS A 82 12.75 -12.46 1.39
C LYS A 82 11.63 -13.27 0.77
N ASP A 83 11.59 -14.56 1.11
CA ASP A 83 10.53 -15.48 0.68
C ASP A 83 9.20 -15.21 1.40
N THR A 84 8.92 -13.95 1.66
CA THR A 84 7.74 -13.54 2.42
C THR A 84 7.09 -12.34 1.76
N THR A 85 5.81 -12.47 1.50
CA THR A 85 4.93 -11.39 1.07
C THR A 85 3.89 -11.17 2.15
N TYR A 86 3.66 -9.92 2.54
CA TYR A 86 2.73 -9.54 3.60
C TYR A 86 1.49 -8.90 3.01
N GLY A 87 0.34 -9.16 3.66
CA GLY A 87 -0.90 -8.42 3.48
C GLY A 87 -1.19 -7.60 4.73
N ILE A 88 -1.52 -6.33 4.55
CA ILE A 88 -2.00 -5.43 5.60
C ILE A 88 -3.51 -5.30 5.42
N TYR A 89 -4.28 -5.69 6.44
CA TYR A 89 -5.74 -5.73 6.41
C TYR A 89 -6.36 -4.57 7.20
N ASN A 90 -5.56 -3.57 7.50
CA ASN A 90 -6.01 -2.32 8.10
C ASN A 90 -6.54 -1.35 7.03
N GLY A 91 -7.17 -0.29 7.48
CA GLY A 91 -7.64 0.80 6.65
C GLY A 91 -9.14 1.02 6.69
N SER A 92 -9.57 2.13 6.14
CA SER A 92 -10.97 2.54 6.10
C SER A 92 -11.40 2.78 4.64
N PRO A 93 -12.61 2.32 4.24
CA PRO A 93 -13.17 2.62 2.92
C PRO A 93 -13.27 4.12 2.61
N ASN A 94 -13.23 4.97 3.63
CA ASN A 94 -13.25 6.42 3.45
C ASN A 94 -11.92 6.97 2.92
N MET A 95 -10.82 6.26 3.12
CA MET A 95 -9.51 6.64 2.57
C MET A 95 -9.52 6.70 1.04
N ALA A 96 -10.22 5.78 0.39
CA ALA A 96 -10.38 5.77 -1.06
C ALA A 96 -11.28 6.90 -1.60
N LYS A 97 -12.07 7.56 -0.73
CA LYS A 97 -13.01 8.62 -1.09
C LYS A 97 -12.43 10.03 -0.92
N VAL A 98 -11.23 10.15 -0.37
CA VAL A 98 -10.54 11.43 -0.19
C VAL A 98 -9.25 11.45 -0.99
N THR A 99 -8.95 12.60 -1.60
CA THR A 99 -7.74 12.74 -2.43
C THR A 99 -6.49 12.84 -1.56
N GLY A 100 -5.40 12.21 -1.99
CA GLY A 100 -4.08 12.43 -1.41
C GLY A 100 -3.59 11.34 -0.46
N THR A 101 -4.40 10.36 -0.07
CA THR A 101 -4.00 9.25 0.81
C THR A 101 -2.82 8.45 0.23
N GLY A 102 -2.84 8.18 -1.08
CA GLY A 102 -1.71 7.56 -1.76
C GLY A 102 -0.43 8.40 -1.71
N CYS A 103 -0.53 9.73 -1.84
CA CYS A 103 0.62 10.63 -1.69
C CYS A 103 1.12 10.66 -0.23
N MET A 104 0.22 10.67 0.75
CA MET A 104 0.58 10.57 2.17
C MET A 104 1.37 9.31 2.44
N LEU A 105 0.89 8.15 1.97
CA LEU A 105 1.61 6.88 2.10
C LEU A 105 3.02 6.94 1.50
N THR A 106 3.18 7.57 0.35
CA THR A 106 4.50 7.75 -0.27
C THR A 106 5.44 8.58 0.60
N CYS A 107 4.95 9.69 1.18
CA CYS A 107 5.74 10.54 2.06
C CYS A 107 6.12 9.80 3.36
N ILE A 108 5.16 9.08 3.97
CA ILE A 108 5.40 8.30 5.19
C ILE A 108 6.42 7.18 4.91
N THR A 109 6.28 6.47 3.77
CA THR A 109 7.27 5.46 3.34
C THR A 109 8.66 6.07 3.21
N GLY A 110 8.78 7.24 2.56
CA GLY A 110 10.04 7.97 2.43
C GLY A 110 10.65 8.36 3.79
N THR A 111 9.82 8.73 4.76
CA THR A 111 10.25 9.05 6.11
C THR A 111 10.84 7.82 6.83
N TYR A 112 10.16 6.68 6.77
CA TYR A 112 10.67 5.44 7.35
C TYR A 112 11.92 4.92 6.63
N LEU A 113 12.03 5.09 5.31
CA LEU A 113 13.21 4.71 4.54
C LEU A 113 14.50 5.42 4.99
N ALA A 114 14.37 6.58 5.66
CA ALA A 114 15.53 7.29 6.21
C ALA A 114 16.16 6.58 7.42
N VAL A 115 15.43 5.67 8.07
CA VAL A 115 15.82 5.06 9.36
C VAL A 115 15.77 3.53 9.37
N THR A 116 15.22 2.88 8.33
CA THR A 116 15.12 1.41 8.27
C THR A 116 15.22 0.89 6.83
N ASP A 117 15.20 -0.44 6.65
CA ASP A 117 15.20 -1.08 5.34
C ASP A 117 13.85 -0.90 4.60
N ALA A 118 13.88 -1.08 3.28
CA ALA A 118 12.73 -0.81 2.42
C ALA A 118 11.48 -1.66 2.75
N LEU A 119 11.65 -2.92 3.14
CA LEU A 119 10.53 -3.79 3.50
C LEU A 119 9.86 -3.29 4.79
N THR A 120 10.66 -3.07 5.81
CA THR A 120 10.19 -2.56 7.11
C THR A 120 9.55 -1.17 6.94
N ALA A 121 10.15 -0.28 6.14
CA ALA A 121 9.59 1.04 5.84
C ALA A 121 8.21 0.96 5.20
N CYS A 122 8.01 0.07 4.22
CA CYS A 122 6.70 -0.11 3.58
C CYS A 122 5.65 -0.65 4.56
N ILE A 123 6.02 -1.64 5.38
CA ILE A 123 5.11 -2.22 6.38
C ILE A 123 4.70 -1.15 7.39
N LEU A 124 5.65 -0.45 8.00
CA LEU A 124 5.37 0.58 8.99
C LEU A 124 4.54 1.72 8.41
N ALA A 125 4.84 2.15 7.16
CA ALA A 125 4.10 3.22 6.51
C ALA A 125 2.64 2.85 6.26
N ALA A 126 2.38 1.65 5.72
CA ALA A 126 1.03 1.18 5.46
C ALA A 126 0.23 1.09 6.77
N ILE A 127 0.75 0.37 7.79
CA ILE A 127 0.07 0.22 9.08
C ILE A 127 -0.20 1.57 9.72
N THR A 128 0.77 2.48 9.75
CA THR A 128 0.60 3.80 10.38
C THR A 128 -0.52 4.59 9.72
N LEU A 129 -0.56 4.64 8.39
CA LEU A 129 -1.60 5.37 7.67
C LEU A 129 -2.97 4.71 7.80
N ASP A 130 -3.02 3.38 7.68
CA ASP A 130 -4.26 2.61 7.69
C ASP A 130 -4.91 2.61 9.07
N CYS A 131 -4.13 2.42 10.15
CA CYS A 131 -4.63 2.55 11.53
C CYS A 131 -5.14 3.98 11.81
N ALA A 132 -4.43 5.01 11.32
CA ALA A 132 -4.92 6.39 11.43
C ALA A 132 -6.24 6.58 10.68
N GLY A 133 -6.38 5.93 9.51
CA GLY A 133 -7.60 5.92 8.72
C GLY A 133 -8.79 5.25 9.41
N GLU A 134 -8.55 4.19 10.17
CA GLU A 134 -9.57 3.52 11.00
C GLU A 134 -10.00 4.39 12.18
N CYS A 135 -9.06 5.09 12.80
CA CYS A 135 -9.34 5.98 13.94
C CYS A 135 -10.02 7.30 13.53
N ALA A 136 -9.90 7.70 12.27
CA ALA A 136 -10.46 8.96 11.79
C ALA A 136 -11.99 8.93 11.71
N ASN A 137 -12.64 9.95 12.29
CA ASN A 137 -14.10 10.05 12.36
C ASN A 137 -14.68 10.68 11.09
N ALA A 138 -15.58 9.95 10.42
CA ALA A 138 -16.29 10.40 9.21
C ALA A 138 -17.73 10.89 9.47
N ALA A 139 -18.18 10.98 10.72
CA ALA A 139 -19.59 11.31 11.05
C ALA A 139 -20.05 12.65 10.50
N LYS A 140 -19.13 13.61 10.31
CA LYS A 140 -19.40 14.94 9.75
C LYS A 140 -19.13 15.05 8.24
N GLY A 141 -18.80 13.95 7.58
CA GLY A 141 -18.50 13.88 6.15
C GLY A 141 -17.02 13.77 5.80
N LEU A 142 -16.74 13.60 4.49
CA LEU A 142 -15.40 13.27 3.99
C LEU A 142 -14.36 14.39 4.19
N GLY A 143 -14.78 15.67 4.14
CA GLY A 143 -13.87 16.78 4.41
C GLY A 143 -13.34 16.74 5.84
N THR A 144 -14.22 16.50 6.82
CA THR A 144 -13.83 16.32 8.21
C THR A 144 -12.98 15.06 8.38
N TYR A 145 -13.34 13.95 7.72
CA TYR A 145 -12.55 12.73 7.74
C TYR A 145 -11.11 12.95 7.29
N HIS A 146 -10.91 13.74 6.22
CA HIS A 146 -9.56 14.04 5.70
C HIS A 146 -8.71 14.81 6.73
N ILE A 147 -9.34 15.78 7.44
CA ILE A 147 -8.67 16.51 8.52
C ILE A 147 -8.37 15.55 9.70
N GLU A 148 -9.36 14.74 10.09
CA GLU A 148 -9.18 13.77 11.18
C GLU A 148 -8.11 12.73 10.90
N LEU A 149 -7.97 12.26 9.66
CA LEU A 149 -6.88 11.38 9.25
C LEU A 149 -5.50 12.00 9.56
N ILE A 150 -5.33 13.27 9.22
CA ILE A 150 -4.07 13.99 9.49
C ILE A 150 -3.88 14.19 11.01
N ASN A 151 -4.95 14.50 11.73
CA ASN A 151 -4.92 14.63 13.19
C ASN A 151 -4.50 13.31 13.84
N GLN A 152 -5.09 12.18 13.43
CA GLN A 152 -4.73 10.86 13.95
C GLN A 152 -3.27 10.52 13.68
N LEU A 153 -2.76 10.76 12.48
CA LEU A 153 -1.35 10.59 12.16
C LEU A 153 -0.42 11.37 13.10
N SER A 154 -0.85 12.54 13.56
CA SER A 154 -0.03 13.42 14.42
C SER A 154 -0.01 13.01 15.89
N VAL A 155 -0.98 12.21 16.35
CA VAL A 155 -1.13 11.85 17.78
C VAL A 155 -1.03 10.34 18.04
N MET A 156 -1.00 9.51 17.00
CA MET A 156 -0.95 8.06 17.11
C MET A 156 0.32 7.60 17.82
N THR A 157 0.17 6.72 18.78
CA THR A 157 1.28 6.15 19.55
C THR A 157 1.69 4.78 19.01
N GLU A 158 2.91 4.36 19.34
CA GLU A 158 3.42 3.02 19.01
C GLU A 158 2.51 1.91 19.56
N ASP A 159 2.03 2.06 20.79
CA ASP A 159 1.13 1.10 21.43
C ASP A 159 -0.20 0.96 20.65
N GLN A 160 -0.76 2.08 20.20
CA GLN A 160 -1.98 2.07 19.40
C GLN A 160 -1.76 1.37 18.03
N ILE A 161 -0.67 1.68 17.35
CA ILE A 161 -0.32 1.04 16.08
C ILE A 161 -0.15 -0.48 16.29
N THR A 162 0.55 -0.88 17.35
CA THR A 162 0.77 -2.30 17.67
C THR A 162 -0.53 -3.04 17.96
N GLN A 163 -1.44 -2.42 18.72
CA GLN A 163 -2.74 -3.03 19.06
C GLN A 163 -3.70 -3.14 17.88
N LEU A 164 -3.67 -2.17 16.95
CA LEU A 164 -4.57 -2.12 15.82
C LEU A 164 -4.05 -2.92 14.62
N SER A 165 -2.74 -3.14 14.50
CA SER A 165 -2.12 -3.75 13.34
C SER A 165 -2.67 -5.15 13.01
N ASN A 166 -3.06 -5.35 11.75
CA ASN A 166 -3.54 -6.63 11.22
C ASN A 166 -2.69 -7.02 9.99
N ILE A 167 -1.58 -7.69 10.28
CA ILE A 167 -0.61 -8.14 9.27
C ILE A 167 -0.71 -9.65 9.12
N GLN A 168 -0.73 -10.12 7.89
CA GLN A 168 -0.73 -11.55 7.59
C GLN A 168 0.38 -11.88 6.59
N ARG A 169 0.99 -13.03 6.76
CA ARG A 169 1.87 -13.59 5.75
C ARG A 169 1.02 -14.23 4.66
N LEU A 170 1.28 -13.87 3.39
CA LEU A 170 0.53 -14.36 2.22
C LEU A 170 1.28 -15.46 1.48
N LEU A 171 2.61 -15.33 1.35
CA LEU A 171 3.50 -16.27 0.67
C LEU A 171 4.75 -16.50 1.50
#